data_46445c3bd331c155502921904e2580a7
#
_entry.id   46445c3bd331c155502921904e2580a7
#
_cell.length_a   1.000
_cell.length_b   1.000
_cell.length_c   1.000
_cell.angle_alpha   90.00
_cell.angle_beta   90.00
_cell.angle_gamma   90.00
#
_symmetry.space_group_name_H-M   'P 1'
#
loop_
_entity.id
_entity.type
_entity.pdbx_description
1 polymer ?
#
loop_
_entity_poly.entity_id
_entity_poly.type
_entity_poly.pdbx_seq_one_letter_code
_entity_poly.pdbx_strand_id
1 'polypeptide(L)'
;KIGVKYKHFFIDEFQDTSILQWDNLIPLIENSLSSEESSLTISGDIKQAIYRWRGGEPEQLLNLCSNNSDFFIESNVIDLGTNYRSKDEIIKFNNSFFNHIGESVFTSLIHKNIYTNCIQQSNGDLGGYVGINILKPSEFVTKESAYNKRISGIIKDSLNNNYELKDICILVRTNNQGIEISDYLNSENIEIISSETLLMNKS
;
A
#
# COMPACT_ATOMS: atom_id res chain seq x y z
N LYS A 1 -20.00 -23.24 21.04
CA LYS A 1 -20.20 -21.99 21.84
C LYS A 1 -18.84 -21.41 22.11
N ILE A 2 -18.56 -20.26 21.50
CA ILE A 2 -17.38 -19.46 21.83
C ILE A 2 -17.68 -18.86 23.21
N GLY A 3 -17.02 -19.36 24.24
CA GLY A 3 -17.27 -18.95 25.63
C GLY A 3 -16.64 -17.62 26.03
N VAL A 4 -15.90 -16.99 25.10
CA VAL A 4 -15.22 -15.70 25.33
C VAL A 4 -16.05 -14.60 24.66
N LYS A 5 -16.45 -13.61 25.45
CA LYS A 5 -17.15 -12.43 24.94
C LYS A 5 -16.14 -11.31 24.71
N TYR A 6 -15.88 -10.99 23.44
CA TYR A 6 -15.05 -9.83 23.07
C TYR A 6 -15.89 -8.55 23.22
N LYS A 7 -15.32 -7.51 23.84
CA LYS A 7 -15.96 -6.20 23.99
C LYS A 7 -15.43 -5.18 22.99
N HIS A 8 -14.17 -5.30 22.61
CA HIS A 8 -13.51 -4.34 21.75
C HIS A 8 -12.98 -5.04 20.51
N PHE A 9 -13.37 -4.53 19.35
CA PHE A 9 -12.91 -4.99 18.05
C PHE A 9 -12.05 -3.92 17.43
N PHE A 10 -10.88 -4.32 16.94
CA PHE A 10 -10.01 -3.50 16.12
C PHE A 10 -9.72 -4.27 14.84
N ILE A 11 -10.12 -3.71 13.69
CA ILE A 11 -9.93 -4.32 12.37
C ILE A 11 -9.04 -3.37 11.56
N ASP A 12 -7.86 -3.84 11.22
CA ASP A 12 -6.88 -3.11 10.41
C ASP A 12 -6.88 -3.60 8.97
N GLU A 13 -6.40 -2.76 8.04
CA GLU A 13 -6.35 -3.04 6.60
C GLU A 13 -7.71 -3.50 6.03
N PHE A 14 -8.78 -2.85 6.47
CA PHE A 14 -10.15 -3.28 6.16
C PHE A 14 -10.47 -3.31 4.67
N GLN A 15 -9.79 -2.51 3.83
CA GLN A 15 -9.96 -2.51 2.38
C GLN A 15 -9.66 -3.86 1.72
N ASP A 16 -8.94 -4.74 2.42
CA ASP A 16 -8.61 -6.09 1.92
C ASP A 16 -9.56 -7.18 2.46
N THR A 17 -10.56 -6.80 3.25
CA THR A 17 -11.58 -7.70 3.79
C THR A 17 -12.60 -8.07 2.72
N SER A 18 -12.92 -9.36 2.57
CA SER A 18 -13.97 -9.80 1.67
C SER A 18 -15.37 -9.62 2.29
N ILE A 19 -16.39 -9.54 1.43
CA ILE A 19 -17.79 -9.47 1.86
C ILE A 19 -18.11 -10.62 2.83
N LEU A 20 -17.73 -11.84 2.48
CA LEU A 20 -18.00 -13.02 3.32
C LEU A 20 -17.35 -12.94 4.69
N GLN A 21 -16.11 -12.41 4.77
CA GLN A 21 -15.42 -12.22 6.05
C GLN A 21 -16.16 -11.18 6.90
N TRP A 22 -16.56 -10.08 6.28
CA TRP A 22 -17.29 -9.02 6.98
C TRP A 22 -18.66 -9.49 7.48
N ASP A 23 -19.47 -10.12 6.61
CA ASP A 23 -20.78 -10.65 6.96
C ASP A 23 -20.72 -11.66 8.13
N ASN A 24 -19.65 -12.44 8.22
CA ASN A 24 -19.44 -13.36 9.34
C ASN A 24 -19.07 -12.65 10.65
N LEU A 25 -18.47 -11.45 10.59
CA LEU A 25 -18.09 -10.67 11.76
C LEU A 25 -19.24 -9.80 12.28
N ILE A 26 -20.09 -9.29 11.40
CA ILE A 26 -21.22 -8.40 11.75
C ILE A 26 -22.04 -8.93 12.95
N PRO A 27 -22.54 -10.17 12.97
CA PRO A 27 -23.35 -10.65 14.09
C PRO A 27 -22.63 -10.70 15.43
N LEU A 28 -21.31 -10.95 15.40
CA LEU A 28 -20.48 -10.96 16.61
C LEU A 28 -20.28 -9.55 17.15
N ILE A 29 -20.03 -8.62 16.25
CA ILE A 29 -19.81 -7.20 16.55
C ILE A 29 -21.12 -6.58 17.09
N GLU A 30 -22.24 -6.77 16.40
CA GLU A 30 -23.56 -6.26 16.83
C GLU A 30 -23.95 -6.76 18.22
N ASN A 31 -23.77 -8.07 18.47
CA ASN A 31 -24.03 -8.61 19.78
C ASN A 31 -23.14 -8.01 20.87
N SER A 32 -21.92 -7.63 20.53
CA SER A 32 -21.02 -6.95 21.46
C SER A 32 -21.43 -5.49 21.67
N LEU A 33 -21.67 -4.76 20.59
CA LEU A 33 -22.02 -3.33 20.60
C LEU A 33 -23.40 -3.07 21.28
N SER A 34 -24.23 -4.09 21.44
CA SER A 34 -25.47 -4.00 22.23
C SER A 34 -25.22 -3.86 23.73
N SER A 35 -24.01 -4.03 24.21
CA SER A 35 -23.65 -3.85 25.62
C SER A 35 -22.87 -2.55 25.81
N GLU A 36 -23.12 -1.86 26.94
CA GLU A 36 -22.31 -0.70 27.36
C GLU A 36 -20.83 -1.11 27.49
N GLU A 37 -19.91 -0.20 27.26
CA GLU A 37 -18.46 -0.43 27.30
C GLU A 37 -17.89 -1.29 26.15
N SER A 38 -18.55 -1.39 25.01
CA SER A 38 -18.00 -2.06 23.83
C SER A 38 -17.63 -1.07 22.73
N SER A 39 -16.72 -1.44 21.84
CA SER A 39 -16.30 -0.59 20.74
C SER A 39 -15.88 -1.38 19.50
N LEU A 40 -16.07 -0.75 18.35
CA LEU A 40 -15.53 -1.18 17.07
C LEU A 40 -14.68 -0.05 16.50
N THR A 41 -13.43 -0.37 16.17
CA THR A 41 -12.53 0.53 15.43
C THR A 41 -12.11 -0.16 14.15
N ILE A 42 -12.31 0.51 13.04
CA ILE A 42 -11.91 0.05 11.70
C ILE A 42 -10.88 1.02 11.15
N SER A 43 -9.77 0.50 10.65
CA SER A 43 -8.71 1.26 9.99
C SER A 43 -8.49 0.72 8.59
N GLY A 44 -8.21 1.59 7.64
CA GLY A 44 -7.93 1.19 6.27
C GLY A 44 -7.72 2.38 5.32
N ASP A 45 -7.19 2.07 4.17
CA ASP A 45 -7.01 3.02 3.06
C ASP A 45 -7.39 2.36 1.73
N ILE A 46 -8.46 2.83 1.12
CA ILE A 46 -9.01 2.28 -0.13
C ILE A 46 -7.97 2.24 -1.25
N LYS A 47 -7.04 3.22 -1.27
CA LYS A 47 -5.97 3.31 -2.27
C LYS A 47 -4.92 2.20 -2.14
N GLN A 48 -4.86 1.55 -0.97
CA GLN A 48 -3.94 0.46 -0.68
C GLN A 48 -4.53 -0.93 -0.94
N ALA A 49 -5.76 -1.03 -1.47
CA ALA A 49 -6.41 -2.31 -1.78
C ALA A 49 -5.64 -3.08 -2.86
N ILE A 50 -5.06 -4.22 -2.51
CA ILE A 50 -4.28 -5.08 -3.39
C ILE A 50 -4.79 -6.52 -3.46
N TYR A 51 -5.86 -6.87 -2.73
CA TYR A 51 -6.38 -8.22 -2.62
C TYR A 51 -7.76 -8.43 -3.27
N ARG A 52 -8.17 -7.61 -4.25
CA ARG A 52 -9.42 -7.84 -5.02
C ARG A 52 -9.47 -9.23 -5.65
N TRP A 53 -8.35 -9.74 -6.13
CA TRP A 53 -8.24 -11.08 -6.71
C TRP A 53 -8.48 -12.21 -5.69
N ARG A 54 -8.42 -11.91 -4.39
CA ARG A 54 -8.80 -12.81 -3.27
C ARG A 54 -10.17 -12.51 -2.70
N GLY A 55 -10.94 -11.64 -3.33
CA GLY A 55 -12.27 -11.24 -2.88
C GLY A 55 -12.30 -10.06 -1.92
N GLY A 56 -11.18 -9.37 -1.73
CA GLY A 56 -11.16 -8.09 -1.02
C GLY A 56 -12.07 -7.06 -1.69
N GLU A 57 -12.92 -6.37 -0.91
CA GLU A 57 -13.92 -5.44 -1.40
C GLU A 57 -13.77 -4.08 -0.72
N PRO A 58 -12.89 -3.18 -1.24
CA PRO A 58 -12.62 -1.88 -0.64
C PRO A 58 -13.82 -0.93 -0.62
N GLU A 59 -14.83 -1.17 -1.46
CA GLU A 59 -16.08 -0.42 -1.48
C GLU A 59 -16.87 -0.55 -0.17
N GLN A 60 -16.67 -1.63 0.60
CA GLN A 60 -17.22 -1.77 1.95
C GLN A 60 -16.73 -0.66 2.88
N LEU A 61 -15.44 -0.28 2.80
CA LEU A 61 -14.90 0.82 3.60
C LEU A 61 -15.53 2.17 3.21
N LEU A 62 -15.74 2.41 1.92
CA LEU A 62 -16.45 3.60 1.44
C LEU A 62 -17.87 3.68 1.99
N ASN A 63 -18.59 2.58 1.97
CA ASN A 63 -19.95 2.51 2.49
C ASN A 63 -20.00 2.82 3.98
N LEU A 64 -19.08 2.27 4.77
CA LEU A 64 -18.96 2.55 6.19
C LEU A 64 -18.64 4.03 6.48
N CYS A 65 -17.74 4.64 5.69
CA CYS A 65 -17.39 6.06 5.80
C CYS A 65 -18.54 7.00 5.36
N SER A 66 -19.50 6.53 4.55
CA SER A 66 -20.60 7.34 3.99
C SER A 66 -21.84 7.37 4.86
N ASN A 67 -21.78 7.02 6.15
CA ASN A 67 -22.92 6.85 7.07
C ASN A 67 -23.97 5.81 6.62
N ASN A 68 -23.65 4.96 5.67
CA ASN A 68 -24.41 3.77 5.31
C ASN A 68 -23.91 2.57 6.12
N SER A 69 -23.74 2.76 7.44
CA SER A 69 -23.25 1.68 8.28
C SER A 69 -24.35 0.63 8.48
N ASP A 70 -23.94 -0.64 8.42
CA ASP A 70 -24.80 -1.78 8.74
C ASP A 70 -25.20 -1.81 10.24
N PHE A 71 -24.65 -0.91 11.03
CA PHE A 71 -24.85 -0.83 12.48
C PHE A 71 -25.81 0.29 12.85
N PHE A 72 -26.67 0.03 13.84
CA PHE A 72 -27.61 1.03 14.42
C PHE A 72 -26.92 2.07 15.31
N ILE A 73 -25.58 2.12 15.32
CA ILE A 73 -24.78 3.00 16.17
C ILE A 73 -24.14 4.07 15.31
N GLU A 74 -24.16 5.31 15.80
CA GLU A 74 -23.51 6.43 15.18
C GLU A 74 -21.99 6.19 15.07
N SER A 75 -21.47 6.30 13.85
CA SER A 75 -20.04 6.15 13.56
C SER A 75 -19.35 7.51 13.48
N ASN A 76 -18.12 7.57 13.98
CA ASN A 76 -17.26 8.74 13.83
C ASN A 76 -16.11 8.40 12.87
N VAL A 77 -16.08 9.10 11.75
CA VAL A 77 -15.00 8.95 10.74
C VAL A 77 -13.89 9.96 11.04
N ILE A 78 -12.67 9.48 11.18
CA ILE A 78 -11.49 10.29 11.49
C ILE A 78 -10.45 10.09 10.38
N ASP A 79 -10.09 11.17 9.70
CA ASP A 79 -9.01 11.16 8.72
C ASP A 79 -7.64 11.33 9.40
N LEU A 80 -6.70 10.43 9.09
CA LEU A 80 -5.33 10.51 9.56
C LEU A 80 -4.50 11.39 8.61
N GLY A 81 -4.56 12.70 8.83
CA GLY A 81 -4.01 13.70 7.91
C GLY A 81 -2.48 13.85 7.97
N THR A 82 -1.80 13.40 9.03
CA THR A 82 -0.35 13.60 9.19
C THR A 82 0.42 12.32 8.91
N ASN A 83 1.42 12.42 8.04
CA ASN A 83 2.34 11.33 7.73
C ASN A 83 3.59 11.43 8.62
N TYR A 84 3.77 10.44 9.49
CA TYR A 84 4.94 10.33 10.40
C TYR A 84 6.03 9.39 9.86
N ARG A 85 5.77 8.69 8.75
CA ARG A 85 6.68 7.68 8.18
C ARG A 85 7.68 8.29 7.20
N SER A 86 7.20 9.19 6.35
CA SER A 86 7.96 9.63 5.17
C SER A 86 8.57 11.01 5.37
N LYS A 87 9.69 11.25 4.71
CA LYS A 87 10.30 12.57 4.62
C LYS A 87 9.45 13.53 3.76
N ASP A 88 9.61 14.82 4.00
CA ASP A 88 8.81 15.90 3.43
C ASP A 88 8.73 15.86 1.89
N GLU A 89 9.86 15.64 1.19
CA GLU A 89 9.87 15.59 -0.27
C GLU A 89 9.08 14.40 -0.85
N ILE A 90 9.04 13.27 -0.14
CA ILE A 90 8.22 12.11 -0.53
C ILE A 90 6.73 12.45 -0.40
N ILE A 91 6.35 13.11 0.68
CA ILE A 91 4.96 13.52 0.94
C ILE A 91 4.49 14.53 -0.11
N LYS A 92 5.30 15.56 -0.40
CA LYS A 92 5.01 16.56 -1.44
C LYS A 92 4.81 15.91 -2.81
N PHE A 93 5.71 14.99 -3.18
CA PHE A 93 5.60 14.27 -4.43
C PHE A 93 4.31 13.46 -4.48
N ASN A 94 4.02 12.67 -3.46
CA ASN A 94 2.82 11.83 -3.41
C ASN A 94 1.54 12.68 -3.48
N ASN A 95 1.45 13.77 -2.72
CA ASN A 95 0.32 14.68 -2.77
C ASN A 95 0.09 15.23 -4.18
N SER A 96 1.14 15.72 -4.83
CA SER A 96 1.07 16.27 -6.19
C SER A 96 0.69 15.19 -7.21
N PHE A 97 1.31 14.03 -7.12
CA PHE A 97 1.11 12.91 -8.05
C PHE A 97 -0.31 12.34 -7.96
N PHE A 98 -0.79 12.04 -6.77
CA PHE A 98 -2.12 11.47 -6.58
C PHE A 98 -3.24 12.47 -6.86
N ASN A 99 -3.04 13.74 -6.53
CA ASN A 99 -3.99 14.79 -6.94
C ASN A 99 -4.10 14.88 -8.47
N HIS A 100 -2.96 14.89 -9.17
CA HIS A 100 -2.94 14.92 -10.64
C HIS A 100 -3.62 13.69 -11.26
N ILE A 101 -3.36 12.49 -10.73
CA ILE A 101 -4.05 11.26 -11.17
C ILE A 101 -5.56 11.36 -10.91
N GLY A 102 -5.95 11.81 -9.72
CA GLY A 102 -7.36 11.99 -9.37
C GLY A 102 -8.10 12.88 -10.38
N GLU A 103 -7.47 13.96 -10.79
CA GLU A 103 -8.06 14.91 -11.73
C GLU A 103 -8.07 14.43 -13.19
N SER A 104 -7.00 13.77 -13.63
CA SER A 104 -6.78 13.49 -15.06
C SER A 104 -7.20 12.08 -15.49
N VAL A 105 -7.23 11.09 -14.59
CA VAL A 105 -7.47 9.69 -14.96
C VAL A 105 -8.91 9.24 -14.67
N PHE A 106 -9.50 9.72 -13.57
CA PHE A 106 -10.81 9.26 -13.15
C PHE A 106 -11.95 10.15 -13.64
N THR A 107 -12.97 9.53 -14.26
CA THR A 107 -14.22 10.18 -14.67
C THR A 107 -15.29 10.11 -13.58
N SER A 108 -15.29 9.06 -12.77
CA SER A 108 -16.19 8.90 -11.63
C SER A 108 -15.83 9.87 -10.51
N LEU A 109 -16.80 10.65 -10.05
CA LEU A 109 -16.62 11.61 -8.96
C LEU A 109 -16.16 10.93 -7.65
N ILE A 110 -16.68 9.73 -7.37
CA ILE A 110 -16.29 8.96 -6.18
C ILE A 110 -14.81 8.62 -6.22
N HIS A 111 -14.34 8.03 -7.32
CA HIS A 111 -12.92 7.69 -7.47
C HIS A 111 -12.03 8.92 -7.51
N LYS A 112 -12.46 9.99 -8.16
CA LYS A 112 -11.75 11.27 -8.17
C LYS A 112 -11.53 11.77 -6.74
N ASN A 113 -12.58 11.82 -5.93
CA ASN A 113 -12.52 12.30 -4.55
C ASN A 113 -11.59 11.48 -3.66
N ILE A 114 -11.49 10.15 -3.86
CA ILE A 114 -10.57 9.29 -3.11
C ILE A 114 -9.13 9.76 -3.26
N TYR A 115 -8.74 10.21 -4.46
CA TYR A 115 -7.36 10.61 -4.75
C TYR A 115 -7.10 12.10 -4.53
N THR A 116 -8.08 12.97 -4.76
CA THR A 116 -7.90 14.43 -4.53
C THR A 116 -7.99 14.82 -3.06
N ASN A 117 -8.71 14.04 -2.24
CA ASN A 117 -8.84 14.29 -0.80
C ASN A 117 -7.81 13.55 0.06
N CYS A 118 -6.77 12.95 -0.55
CA CYS A 118 -5.76 12.17 0.18
C CYS A 118 -4.50 12.97 0.55
N ILE A 119 -4.59 14.28 0.61
CA ILE A 119 -3.45 15.15 0.94
C ILE A 119 -2.99 14.89 2.37
N GLN A 120 -1.72 14.55 2.52
CA GLN A 120 -1.07 14.34 3.81
C GLN A 120 -0.22 15.53 4.22
N GLN A 121 -0.23 15.83 5.51
CA GLN A 121 0.65 16.82 6.11
C GLN A 121 1.97 16.18 6.54
N SER A 122 3.06 16.90 6.36
CA SER A 122 4.36 16.49 6.91
C SER A 122 4.41 16.77 8.42
N ASN A 123 5.06 15.88 9.16
CA ASN A 123 5.39 16.12 10.58
C ASN A 123 6.58 17.06 10.76
N GLY A 124 7.12 17.65 9.70
CA GLY A 124 8.29 18.52 9.72
C GLY A 124 9.63 17.80 9.53
N ASP A 125 9.63 16.50 9.23
CA ASP A 125 10.85 15.73 8.97
C ASP A 125 11.38 16.02 7.56
N LEU A 126 12.30 16.96 7.46
CA LEU A 126 12.84 17.46 6.19
C LEU A 126 13.71 16.42 5.48
N GLY A 127 13.78 16.53 4.15
CA GLY A 127 14.60 15.69 3.28
C GLY A 127 13.77 14.70 2.47
N GLY A 128 14.42 13.61 2.04
CA GLY A 128 13.85 12.66 1.08
C GLY A 128 14.23 13.01 -0.35
N TYR A 129 14.04 12.06 -1.25
CA TYR A 129 14.32 12.22 -2.67
C TYR A 129 13.38 11.37 -3.50
N VAL A 130 12.85 11.91 -4.58
CA VAL A 130 12.07 11.17 -5.58
C VAL A 130 12.70 11.38 -6.95
N GLY A 131 13.10 10.31 -7.60
CA GLY A 131 13.67 10.33 -8.95
C GLY A 131 12.82 9.55 -9.95
N ILE A 132 12.49 10.14 -11.10
CA ILE A 132 11.79 9.48 -12.20
C ILE A 132 12.75 9.33 -13.37
N ASN A 133 12.95 8.09 -13.82
CA ASN A 133 13.82 7.79 -14.95
C ASN A 133 12.99 7.21 -16.10
N ILE A 134 12.91 7.93 -17.21
CA ILE A 134 12.26 7.48 -18.43
C ILE A 134 13.33 7.03 -19.41
N LEU A 135 13.39 5.72 -19.67
CA LEU A 135 14.37 5.13 -20.58
C LEU A 135 13.83 5.10 -22.01
N LYS A 136 14.60 5.61 -22.97
CA LYS A 136 14.29 5.56 -24.40
C LYS A 136 14.76 4.24 -25.00
N PRO A 137 13.89 3.47 -25.68
CA PRO A 137 14.26 2.16 -26.26
C PRO A 137 15.41 2.23 -27.26
N SER A 138 15.60 3.36 -27.93
CA SER A 138 16.63 3.55 -28.96
C SER A 138 18.07 3.64 -28.43
N GLU A 139 18.25 3.76 -27.13
CA GLU A 139 19.57 3.93 -26.51
C GLU A 139 20.20 2.59 -26.08
N PHE A 140 19.48 1.47 -26.23
CA PHE A 140 19.87 0.18 -25.66
C PHE A 140 19.60 -0.99 -26.61
N VAL A 141 20.52 -1.94 -26.61
CA VAL A 141 20.46 -3.14 -27.45
C VAL A 141 19.26 -4.04 -27.07
N THR A 142 18.92 -4.07 -25.77
CA THR A 142 17.68 -4.68 -25.26
C THR A 142 17.10 -3.79 -24.16
N LYS A 143 15.76 -3.74 -24.07
CA LYS A 143 15.03 -2.96 -23.07
C LYS A 143 15.37 -3.42 -21.65
N GLU A 144 15.47 -4.72 -21.44
CA GLU A 144 15.77 -5.37 -20.16
C GLU A 144 17.16 -4.98 -19.64
N SER A 145 18.18 -5.03 -20.50
CA SER A 145 19.56 -4.63 -20.14
C SER A 145 19.64 -3.18 -19.63
N ALA A 146 18.80 -2.28 -20.16
CA ALA A 146 18.77 -0.89 -19.74
C ALA A 146 18.21 -0.70 -18.34
N TYR A 147 17.10 -1.35 -18.02
CA TYR A 147 16.49 -1.31 -16.71
C TYR A 147 17.44 -1.88 -15.65
N ASN A 148 18.01 -3.04 -15.93
CA ASN A 148 18.90 -3.74 -15.01
C ASN A 148 20.15 -2.90 -14.67
N LYS A 149 20.77 -2.30 -15.69
CA LYS A 149 21.89 -1.37 -15.48
C LYS A 149 21.50 -0.15 -14.65
N ARG A 150 20.31 0.42 -14.91
CA ARG A 150 19.84 1.59 -14.16
C ARG A 150 19.58 1.23 -12.70
N ILE A 151 18.96 0.07 -12.43
CA ILE A 151 18.71 -0.44 -11.07
C ILE A 151 20.03 -0.66 -10.33
N SER A 152 21.00 -1.35 -10.94
CA SER A 152 22.34 -1.53 -10.36
C SER A 152 23.02 -0.18 -10.05
N GLY A 153 22.91 0.80 -10.94
CA GLY A 153 23.40 2.15 -10.72
C GLY A 153 22.76 2.82 -9.50
N ILE A 154 21.44 2.76 -9.38
CA ILE A 154 20.71 3.33 -8.23
C ILE A 154 21.12 2.66 -6.91
N ILE A 155 21.30 1.33 -6.92
CA ILE A 155 21.79 0.61 -5.74
C ILE A 155 23.18 1.09 -5.34
N LYS A 156 24.11 1.18 -6.29
CA LYS A 156 25.49 1.66 -6.05
C LYS A 156 25.48 3.10 -5.53
N ASP A 157 24.66 3.97 -6.10
CA ASP A 157 24.49 5.35 -5.62
C ASP A 157 23.95 5.39 -4.20
N SER A 158 22.98 4.53 -3.86
CA SER A 158 22.43 4.44 -2.51
C SER A 158 23.48 3.97 -1.48
N LEU A 159 24.25 2.94 -1.83
CA LEU A 159 25.35 2.46 -0.98
C LEU A 159 26.42 3.54 -0.74
N ASN A 160 26.74 4.33 -1.76
CA ASN A 160 27.66 5.48 -1.65
C ASN A 160 27.10 6.61 -0.75
N ASN A 161 25.78 6.66 -0.57
CA ASN A 161 25.10 7.60 0.31
C ASN A 161 24.78 7.01 1.69
N ASN A 162 25.54 6.00 2.12
CA ASN A 162 25.46 5.33 3.42
C ASN A 162 24.14 4.56 3.70
N TYR A 163 23.41 4.15 2.66
CA TYR A 163 22.37 3.15 2.81
C TYR A 163 22.98 1.74 2.77
N GLU A 164 22.35 0.79 3.44
CA GLU A 164 22.71 -0.63 3.37
C GLU A 164 21.77 -1.38 2.42
N LEU A 165 22.16 -2.56 1.94
CA LEU A 165 21.30 -3.37 1.04
C LEU A 165 19.93 -3.69 1.68
N LYS A 166 19.88 -3.88 2.99
CA LYS A 166 18.63 -4.12 3.74
C LYS A 166 17.63 -2.93 3.69
N ASP A 167 18.12 -1.73 3.38
CA ASP A 167 17.31 -0.51 3.30
C ASP A 167 16.70 -0.31 1.91
N ILE A 168 17.07 -1.17 0.93
CA ILE A 168 16.68 -1.04 -0.47
C ILE A 168 15.61 -2.08 -0.81
N CYS A 169 14.46 -1.63 -1.31
CA CYS A 169 13.40 -2.50 -1.80
C CYS A 169 13.13 -2.22 -3.28
N ILE A 170 13.09 -3.29 -4.10
CA ILE A 170 12.76 -3.20 -5.53
C ILE A 170 11.37 -3.77 -5.75
N LEU A 171 10.43 -2.92 -6.16
CA LEU A 171 9.07 -3.35 -6.49
C LEU A 171 8.95 -3.55 -8.01
N VAL A 172 8.37 -4.66 -8.40
CA VAL A 172 8.17 -5.06 -9.79
C VAL A 172 6.71 -5.35 -10.09
N ARG A 173 6.32 -5.28 -11.35
CA ARG A 173 4.93 -5.55 -11.75
C ARG A 173 4.62 -7.04 -11.89
N THR A 174 5.62 -7.85 -12.26
CA THR A 174 5.46 -9.29 -12.50
C THR A 174 6.62 -10.08 -11.89
N ASN A 175 6.36 -11.35 -11.53
CA ASN A 175 7.39 -12.25 -11.00
C ASN A 175 8.55 -12.44 -11.98
N ASN A 176 8.28 -12.51 -13.29
CA ASN A 176 9.33 -12.64 -14.31
C ASN A 176 10.31 -11.46 -14.28
N GLN A 177 9.81 -10.23 -14.09
CA GLN A 177 10.69 -9.07 -13.91
C GLN A 177 11.55 -9.19 -12.65
N GLY A 178 10.96 -9.73 -11.55
CA GLY A 178 11.68 -9.98 -10.31
C GLY A 178 12.82 -10.99 -10.49
N ILE A 179 12.55 -12.09 -11.17
CA ILE A 179 13.56 -13.14 -11.49
C ILE A 179 14.69 -12.55 -12.33
N GLU A 180 14.37 -11.86 -13.41
CA GLU A 180 15.33 -11.26 -14.32
C GLU A 180 16.26 -10.26 -13.61
N ILE A 181 15.68 -9.37 -12.79
CA ILE A 181 16.45 -8.41 -11.99
C ILE A 181 17.33 -9.15 -10.97
N SER A 182 16.81 -10.19 -10.33
CA SER A 182 17.55 -11.00 -9.37
C SER A 182 18.76 -11.69 -10.00
N ASP A 183 18.59 -12.30 -11.17
CA ASP A 183 19.68 -12.95 -11.91
C ASP A 183 20.77 -11.94 -12.31
N TYR A 184 20.35 -10.78 -12.80
CA TYR A 184 21.27 -9.72 -13.17
C TYR A 184 22.07 -9.20 -11.96
N LEU A 185 21.42 -8.88 -10.85
CA LEU A 185 22.08 -8.36 -9.66
C LEU A 185 23.00 -9.42 -9.00
N ASN A 186 22.61 -10.70 -9.01
CA ASN A 186 23.48 -11.79 -8.60
C ASN A 186 24.73 -11.88 -9.48
N SER A 187 24.63 -11.65 -10.80
CA SER A 187 25.79 -11.62 -11.69
C SER A 187 26.74 -10.44 -11.41
N GLU A 188 26.23 -9.37 -10.81
CA GLU A 188 26.97 -8.21 -10.33
C GLU A 188 27.51 -8.39 -8.88
N ASN A 189 27.34 -9.55 -8.25
CA ASN A 189 27.66 -9.86 -6.86
C ASN A 189 26.91 -8.98 -5.84
N ILE A 190 25.67 -8.59 -6.14
CA ILE A 190 24.79 -7.87 -5.23
C ILE A 190 23.84 -8.90 -4.60
N GLU A 191 23.91 -9.06 -3.28
CA GLU A 191 23.05 -9.99 -2.54
C GLU A 191 21.57 -9.54 -2.57
N ILE A 192 20.67 -10.49 -2.80
CA ILE A 192 19.23 -10.25 -2.89
C ILE A 192 18.46 -11.27 -2.07
N ILE A 193 17.37 -10.80 -1.48
CA ILE A 193 16.32 -11.65 -0.89
C ILE A 193 15.06 -11.48 -1.74
N SER A 194 14.61 -12.56 -2.36
CA SER A 194 13.37 -12.61 -3.14
C SER A 194 12.54 -13.82 -2.70
N SER A 195 11.21 -13.67 -2.72
CA SER A 195 10.29 -14.80 -2.45
C SER A 195 10.49 -15.95 -3.42
N GLU A 196 10.85 -15.66 -4.67
CA GLU A 196 11.08 -16.64 -5.73
C GLU A 196 12.43 -17.38 -5.53
N THR A 197 13.50 -16.68 -5.12
CA THR A 197 14.79 -17.32 -4.84
C THR A 197 14.73 -18.28 -3.63
N LEU A 198 13.83 -18.02 -2.68
CA LEU A 198 13.59 -18.92 -1.55
C LEU A 198 12.88 -20.23 -1.96
N LEU A 199 12.13 -20.23 -3.06
CA LEU A 199 11.48 -21.41 -3.59
C LEU A 199 12.42 -22.28 -4.43
N MET A 200 13.38 -21.69 -5.14
CA MET A 200 14.36 -22.43 -5.97
C MET A 200 15.38 -23.21 -5.14
N ASN A 201 15.65 -22.80 -3.91
CA ASN A 201 16.54 -23.54 -2.99
C ASN A 201 15.89 -24.76 -2.31
N LYS A 202 14.66 -25.14 -2.71
CA LYS A 202 13.92 -26.30 -2.19
C LYS A 202 13.72 -27.43 -3.21
N SER A 203 14.34 -27.34 -4.39
CA SER A 203 14.32 -28.38 -5.43
C SER A 203 15.64 -29.10 -5.54
#